data_953395700945a3188a913622b303bd16
#
_entry.id   953395700945a3188a913622b303bd16
#
_cell.length_a   1.000
_cell.length_b   1.000
_cell.length_c   1.000
_cell.angle_alpha   90.00
_cell.angle_beta   90.00
_cell.angle_gamma   90.00
#
_symmetry.space_group_name_H-M   'P 1'
#
loop_
_entity.id
_entity.type
_entity.pdbx_description
1 polymer ?
#
loop_
_entity_poly.entity_id
_entity_poly.type
_entity_poly.pdbx_seq_one_letter_code
_entity_poly.pdbx_strand_id
1 'polypeptide(L)'
;VGAPDWSKVSKLQVDNGCWLPDAGVRMEQQICHDDEKIYVHQVAREKNIRAELTDKLGSICTDSCMEFFFSPVPEDGRYFNIELNLNGAIFLGFGHGRADSIRLIPEDHKKLFSIRTNKTADGWEIFYEIPLEFLHVFYPDYDFKSGRVIRANCFKCGDLTVQPHYMMWNETTSETPDFHRPQDFGRMIFA
;
A
#
# COMPACT_ATOMS: atom_id res chain seq x y z
N VAL A 1 11.24 -8.45 18.87
CA VAL A 1 10.14 -7.50 19.10
C VAL A 1 8.86 -8.20 18.71
N GLY A 2 7.80 -8.11 19.52
CA GLY A 2 6.50 -8.77 19.25
C GLY A 2 5.70 -8.01 18.18
N ALA A 3 4.61 -8.64 17.67
CA ALA A 3 3.69 -7.98 16.76
C ALA A 3 3.09 -6.71 17.40
N PRO A 4 2.80 -5.64 16.61
CA PRO A 4 2.22 -4.42 17.14
C PRO A 4 0.87 -4.64 17.83
N ASP A 5 0.59 -3.86 18.88
CA ASP A 5 -0.74 -3.75 19.46
C ASP A 5 -1.58 -2.80 18.60
N TRP A 6 -2.24 -3.35 17.59
CA TRP A 6 -3.03 -2.60 16.62
C TRP A 6 -4.16 -1.76 17.23
N SER A 7 -4.60 -2.08 18.45
CA SER A 7 -5.62 -1.27 19.14
C SER A 7 -5.12 0.14 19.51
N LYS A 8 -3.81 0.33 19.55
CA LYS A 8 -3.14 1.61 19.86
C LYS A 8 -2.69 2.39 18.64
N VAL A 9 -2.74 1.79 17.45
CA VAL A 9 -2.31 2.43 16.20
C VAL A 9 -3.50 3.14 15.57
N SER A 10 -3.32 4.43 15.24
CA SER A 10 -4.36 5.23 14.59
C SER A 10 -4.74 4.66 13.23
N LYS A 11 -6.04 4.73 12.89
CA LYS A 11 -6.57 4.31 11.60
C LYS A 11 -6.64 5.47 10.63
N LEU A 12 -6.11 5.27 9.45
CA LEU A 12 -6.30 6.14 8.29
C LEU A 12 -7.51 5.63 7.50
N GLN A 13 -8.46 6.52 7.20
CA GLN A 13 -9.61 6.17 6.36
C GLN A 13 -9.23 6.37 4.89
N VAL A 14 -9.44 5.33 4.07
CA VAL A 14 -9.23 5.34 2.62
C VAL A 14 -10.61 5.31 1.99
N ASP A 15 -11.27 6.46 2.02
CA ASP A 15 -12.70 6.60 1.66
C ASP A 15 -12.98 7.75 0.68
N ASN A 16 -11.95 8.49 0.24
CA ASN A 16 -12.08 9.46 -0.84
C ASN A 16 -12.20 8.70 -2.18
N GLY A 17 -13.43 8.55 -2.69
CA GLY A 17 -13.70 7.95 -3.99
C GLY A 17 -13.45 8.92 -5.13
N CYS A 18 -12.92 8.43 -6.26
CA CYS A 18 -12.64 9.26 -7.42
C CYS A 18 -12.96 8.52 -8.72
N TRP A 19 -13.25 9.27 -9.78
CA TRP A 19 -13.46 8.86 -11.18
C TRP A 19 -14.66 7.94 -11.44
N LEU A 20 -15.13 7.16 -10.48
CA LEU A 20 -16.27 6.26 -10.61
C LEU A 20 -17.30 6.50 -9.49
N PRO A 21 -18.57 6.13 -9.71
CA PRO A 21 -19.59 6.15 -8.65
C PRO A 21 -19.18 5.30 -7.44
N ASP A 22 -19.64 5.68 -6.26
CA ASP A 22 -19.37 4.96 -5.01
C ASP A 22 -19.86 3.49 -5.10
N ALA A 23 -18.92 2.56 -5.03
CA ALA A 23 -19.16 1.12 -5.04
C ALA A 23 -19.52 0.56 -3.64
N GLY A 24 -19.60 1.39 -2.62
CA GLY A 24 -19.81 0.96 -1.24
C GLY A 24 -18.60 0.26 -0.60
N VAL A 25 -17.45 0.29 -1.27
CA VAL A 25 -16.19 -0.25 -0.75
C VAL A 25 -15.56 0.77 0.19
N ARG A 26 -14.93 0.31 1.27
CA ARG A 26 -14.19 1.16 2.23
C ARG A 26 -12.94 0.42 2.66
N MET A 27 -11.89 1.18 2.97
CA MET A 27 -10.65 0.63 3.48
C MET A 27 -10.15 1.45 4.66
N GLU A 28 -9.59 0.77 5.64
CA GLU A 28 -8.82 1.37 6.73
C GLU A 28 -7.38 0.89 6.65
N GLN A 29 -6.42 1.76 6.96
CA GLN A 29 -5.02 1.41 7.06
C GLN A 29 -4.44 1.87 8.40
N GLN A 30 -3.63 1.01 9.01
CA GLN A 30 -2.83 1.32 10.20
C GLN A 30 -1.36 1.10 9.87
N ILE A 31 -0.50 2.03 10.30
CA ILE A 31 0.93 1.97 10.06
C ILE A 31 1.64 2.32 11.36
N CYS A 32 2.62 1.54 11.74
CA CYS A 32 3.57 1.85 12.81
C CYS A 32 4.95 1.30 12.46
N HIS A 33 5.95 1.62 13.26
CA HIS A 33 7.31 1.16 13.05
C HIS A 33 8.01 0.86 14.37
N ASP A 34 9.09 0.14 14.29
CA ASP A 34 10.16 0.08 15.27
C ASP A 34 11.50 0.42 14.59
N ASP A 35 12.62 0.11 15.19
CA ASP A 35 13.95 0.42 14.64
C ASP A 35 14.33 -0.50 13.45
N GLU A 36 13.59 -1.58 13.21
CA GLU A 36 13.92 -2.60 12.21
C GLU A 36 12.97 -2.60 11.01
N LYS A 37 11.70 -2.17 11.18
CA LYS A 37 10.69 -2.28 10.12
C LYS A 37 9.48 -1.36 10.29
N ILE A 38 8.79 -1.14 9.18
CA ILE A 38 7.44 -0.59 9.17
C ILE A 38 6.45 -1.77 9.17
N TYR A 39 5.43 -1.68 9.99
CA TYR A 39 4.31 -2.61 10.04
C TYR A 39 3.09 -1.98 9.39
N VAL A 40 2.42 -2.71 8.53
CA VAL A 40 1.22 -2.25 7.84
C VAL A 40 0.09 -3.25 8.05
N HIS A 41 -1.07 -2.74 8.44
CA HIS A 41 -2.33 -3.48 8.51
C HIS A 41 -3.36 -2.74 7.68
N GLN A 42 -3.95 -3.44 6.72
CA GLN A 42 -4.98 -2.92 5.82
C GLN A 42 -6.23 -3.78 5.94
N VAL A 43 -7.40 -3.15 6.05
CA VAL A 43 -8.70 -3.82 6.15
C VAL A 43 -9.63 -3.21 5.11
N ALA A 44 -10.15 -4.02 4.21
CA ALA A 44 -11.16 -3.61 3.24
C ALA A 44 -12.52 -4.22 3.58
N ARG A 45 -13.57 -3.38 3.57
CA ARG A 45 -14.97 -3.82 3.54
C ARG A 45 -15.42 -3.85 2.10
N GLU A 46 -15.54 -5.06 1.58
CA GLU A 46 -15.80 -5.32 0.16
C GLU A 46 -16.57 -6.63 -0.01
N LYS A 47 -17.79 -6.55 -0.51
CA LYS A 47 -18.67 -7.71 -0.65
C LYS A 47 -18.24 -8.68 -1.75
N ASN A 48 -17.80 -8.15 -2.89
CA ASN A 48 -17.48 -8.92 -4.09
C ASN A 48 -15.97 -8.91 -4.34
N ILE A 49 -15.25 -9.74 -3.58
CA ILE A 49 -13.80 -9.82 -3.66
C ILE A 49 -13.40 -10.61 -4.91
N ARG A 50 -12.58 -10.00 -5.77
CA ARG A 50 -11.86 -10.66 -6.85
C ARG A 50 -10.43 -10.95 -6.39
N ALA A 51 -9.97 -12.19 -6.50
CA ALA A 51 -8.61 -12.60 -6.15
C ALA A 51 -8.20 -13.79 -7.04
N GLU A 52 -7.84 -13.50 -8.28
CA GLU A 52 -7.47 -14.51 -9.29
C GLU A 52 -5.97 -14.63 -9.47
N LEU A 53 -5.23 -13.54 -9.28
CA LEU A 53 -3.78 -13.51 -9.40
C LEU A 53 -3.11 -14.13 -8.16
N THR A 54 -2.12 -14.96 -8.40
CA THR A 54 -1.38 -15.69 -7.33
C THR A 54 0.11 -15.44 -7.34
N ASP A 55 0.63 -14.75 -8.35
CA ASP A 55 2.05 -14.52 -8.55
C ASP A 55 2.43 -13.04 -8.51
N LYS A 56 3.73 -12.78 -8.62
CA LYS A 56 4.35 -11.44 -8.59
C LYS A 56 4.55 -10.81 -9.97
N LEU A 57 3.94 -11.35 -11.03
CA LEU A 57 4.06 -10.84 -12.40
C LEU A 57 2.77 -10.23 -12.93
N GLY A 58 1.62 -10.54 -12.31
CA GLY A 58 0.32 -10.03 -12.69
C GLY A 58 0.13 -8.53 -12.43
N SER A 59 -0.89 -7.95 -13.02
CA SER A 59 -1.36 -6.57 -12.74
C SER A 59 -2.33 -6.64 -11.56
N ILE A 60 -1.83 -6.50 -10.35
CA ILE A 60 -2.59 -6.73 -9.10
C ILE A 60 -3.81 -5.81 -8.99
N CYS A 61 -3.76 -4.59 -9.53
CA CYS A 61 -4.87 -3.65 -9.59
C CYS A 61 -6.13 -4.21 -10.29
N THR A 62 -5.99 -5.27 -11.11
CA THR A 62 -7.16 -5.93 -11.74
C THR A 62 -7.97 -6.78 -10.77
N ASP A 63 -7.38 -7.22 -9.67
CA ASP A 63 -8.08 -7.86 -8.55
C ASP A 63 -8.56 -6.82 -7.52
N SER A 64 -9.29 -7.26 -6.50
CA SER A 64 -9.49 -6.48 -5.28
C SER A 64 -8.11 -6.21 -4.67
N CYS A 65 -7.66 -4.97 -4.70
CA CYS A 65 -6.30 -4.58 -4.38
C CYS A 65 -6.27 -3.53 -3.26
N MET A 66 -5.36 -3.68 -2.31
CA MET A 66 -4.99 -2.66 -1.33
C MET A 66 -3.55 -2.24 -1.56
N GLU A 67 -3.30 -0.92 -1.53
CA GLU A 67 -2.03 -0.36 -1.95
C GLU A 67 -1.46 0.61 -0.92
N PHE A 68 -0.15 0.62 -0.81
CA PHE A 68 0.60 1.61 -0.05
C PHE A 68 1.75 2.14 -0.90
N PHE A 69 1.67 3.42 -1.28
CA PHE A 69 2.72 4.11 -2.01
C PHE A 69 3.42 5.04 -1.03
N PHE A 70 4.76 4.99 -0.98
CA PHE A 70 5.50 5.84 -0.07
C PHE A 70 6.88 6.23 -0.61
N SER A 71 7.23 7.48 -0.39
CA SER A 71 8.57 8.04 -0.66
C SER A 71 9.30 8.18 0.67
N PRO A 72 10.27 7.31 0.98
CA PRO A 72 11.02 7.36 2.23
C PRO A 72 11.93 8.59 2.33
N VAL A 73 12.40 9.08 1.18
CA VAL A 73 13.24 10.27 1.03
C VAL A 73 12.57 11.20 0.02
N PRO A 74 11.66 12.09 0.46
CA PRO A 74 10.85 12.92 -0.44
C PRO A 74 11.67 13.78 -1.40
N GLU A 75 12.86 14.21 -0.98
CA GLU A 75 13.78 15.04 -1.78
C GLU A 75 14.36 14.30 -2.98
N ASP A 76 14.44 12.97 -2.91
CA ASP A 76 14.85 12.12 -4.03
C ASP A 76 13.75 11.99 -5.11
N GLY A 77 12.49 12.19 -4.72
CA GLY A 77 11.34 12.15 -5.62
C GLY A 77 10.86 10.75 -5.99
N ARG A 78 11.63 9.69 -5.72
CA ARG A 78 11.23 8.30 -5.96
C ARG A 78 10.34 7.77 -4.83
N TYR A 79 9.48 6.84 -5.18
CA TYR A 79 8.61 6.16 -4.23
C TYR A 79 8.51 4.67 -4.54
N PHE A 80 8.18 3.90 -3.53
CA PHE A 80 7.74 2.53 -3.66
C PHE A 80 6.22 2.48 -3.85
N ASN A 81 5.73 1.61 -4.75
CA ASN A 81 4.34 1.20 -4.74
C ASN A 81 4.24 -0.28 -4.42
N ILE A 82 3.51 -0.58 -3.36
CA ILE A 82 3.20 -1.93 -2.90
C ILE A 82 1.72 -2.15 -3.11
N GLU A 83 1.36 -3.08 -3.99
CA GLU A 83 0.00 -3.46 -4.29
C GLU A 83 -0.18 -4.94 -3.93
N LEU A 84 -1.22 -5.27 -3.17
CA LEU A 84 -1.47 -6.61 -2.67
C LEU A 84 -2.94 -7.01 -2.84
N ASN A 85 -3.18 -8.26 -3.25
CA ASN A 85 -4.52 -8.87 -3.25
C ASN A 85 -4.69 -9.88 -2.10
N LEU A 86 -5.86 -10.47 -1.97
CA LEU A 86 -6.19 -11.46 -0.94
C LEU A 86 -5.34 -12.74 -1.01
N ASN A 87 -4.79 -13.09 -2.17
CA ASN A 87 -3.87 -14.24 -2.31
C ASN A 87 -2.44 -13.93 -1.82
N GLY A 88 -2.17 -12.67 -1.43
CA GLY A 88 -0.83 -12.19 -1.10
C GLY A 88 0.08 -12.10 -2.32
N ALA A 89 -0.49 -12.06 -3.53
CA ALA A 89 0.24 -11.70 -4.73
C ALA A 89 0.58 -10.20 -4.69
N ILE A 90 1.76 -9.82 -5.20
CA ILE A 90 2.29 -8.48 -5.07
C ILE A 90 2.66 -7.86 -6.42
N PHE A 91 2.34 -6.58 -6.59
CA PHE A 91 3.12 -5.70 -7.46
C PHE A 91 4.00 -4.81 -6.56
N LEU A 92 5.27 -4.76 -6.87
CA LEU A 92 6.23 -3.91 -6.18
C LEU A 92 6.96 -3.07 -7.22
N GLY A 93 6.75 -1.77 -7.19
CA GLY A 93 7.39 -0.82 -8.10
C GLY A 93 8.27 0.17 -7.35
N PHE A 94 9.22 0.78 -8.07
CA PHE A 94 10.07 1.84 -7.57
C PHE A 94 10.47 2.81 -8.70
N GLY A 95 10.26 4.09 -8.52
CA GLY A 95 10.56 5.14 -9.50
C GLY A 95 9.93 6.47 -9.14
N HIS A 96 9.98 7.46 -10.07
CA HIS A 96 9.40 8.79 -9.86
C HIS A 96 7.93 8.89 -10.32
N GLY A 97 7.47 7.93 -11.11
CA GLY A 97 6.12 7.92 -11.69
C GLY A 97 5.86 6.68 -12.51
N ARG A 98 4.66 6.57 -13.06
CA ARG A 98 4.23 5.40 -13.84
C ARG A 98 5.17 5.07 -15.01
N ALA A 99 5.71 6.08 -15.69
CA ALA A 99 6.48 5.90 -16.92
C ALA A 99 7.92 5.42 -16.69
N ASP A 100 8.51 5.69 -15.53
CA ASP A 100 9.89 5.35 -15.19
C ASP A 100 10.01 4.38 -14.00
N SER A 101 8.89 3.89 -13.51
CA SER A 101 8.88 2.89 -12.44
C SER A 101 9.41 1.55 -12.94
N ILE A 102 10.36 1.00 -12.22
CA ILE A 102 10.84 -0.36 -12.41
C ILE A 102 10.06 -1.32 -11.51
N ARG A 103 9.75 -2.51 -12.03
CA ARG A 103 9.15 -3.58 -11.24
C ARG A 103 10.25 -4.34 -10.51
N LEU A 104 10.13 -4.42 -9.20
CA LEU A 104 11.00 -5.23 -8.35
C LEU A 104 10.39 -6.62 -8.17
N ILE A 105 11.21 -7.67 -8.31
CA ILE A 105 10.76 -9.06 -8.27
C ILE A 105 11.59 -9.81 -7.22
N PRO A 106 11.30 -9.68 -5.92
CA PRO A 106 11.96 -10.47 -4.88
C PRO A 106 11.75 -11.97 -5.12
N GLU A 107 12.73 -12.79 -4.81
CA GLU A 107 12.64 -14.25 -4.95
C GLU A 107 11.45 -14.80 -4.17
N ASP A 108 11.36 -14.45 -2.89
CA ASP A 108 10.24 -14.80 -2.00
C ASP A 108 9.67 -13.54 -1.33
N HIS A 109 8.74 -12.88 -2.02
CA HIS A 109 8.12 -11.65 -1.53
C HIS A 109 7.27 -11.88 -0.27
N LYS A 110 6.62 -13.06 -0.15
CA LYS A 110 5.79 -13.37 1.02
C LYS A 110 6.62 -13.47 2.29
N LYS A 111 7.79 -14.07 2.19
CA LYS A 111 8.74 -14.17 3.29
C LYS A 111 9.40 -12.82 3.57
N LEU A 112 9.87 -12.11 2.53
CA LEU A 112 10.54 -10.81 2.68
C LEU A 112 9.67 -9.80 3.43
N PHE A 113 8.39 -9.73 3.07
CA PHE A 113 7.45 -8.78 3.66
C PHE A 113 6.54 -9.41 4.73
N SER A 114 6.77 -10.66 5.14
CA SER A 114 5.95 -11.37 6.15
C SER A 114 4.45 -11.29 5.86
N ILE A 115 4.04 -11.39 4.58
CA ILE A 115 2.66 -11.15 4.13
C ILE A 115 1.70 -12.20 4.70
N ARG A 116 0.63 -11.73 5.32
CA ARG A 116 -0.48 -12.54 5.83
C ARG A 116 -1.80 -11.92 5.42
N THR A 117 -2.71 -12.72 4.89
CA THR A 117 -4.02 -12.28 4.43
C THR A 117 -5.11 -13.12 5.07
N ASN A 118 -6.26 -12.52 5.38
CA ASN A 118 -7.41 -13.20 5.93
C ASN A 118 -8.71 -12.66 5.31
N LYS A 119 -9.72 -13.52 5.17
CA LYS A 119 -11.09 -13.07 4.95
C LYS A 119 -11.70 -12.65 6.29
N THR A 120 -12.48 -11.57 6.27
CA THR A 120 -13.27 -11.11 7.42
C THR A 120 -14.77 -11.35 7.15
N ALA A 121 -15.63 -11.02 8.10
CA ALA A 121 -17.08 -11.20 7.94
C ALA A 121 -17.66 -10.34 6.80
N ASP A 122 -17.08 -9.16 6.54
CA ASP A 122 -17.57 -8.17 5.58
C ASP A 122 -16.54 -7.75 4.53
N GLY A 123 -15.43 -8.51 4.42
CA GLY A 123 -14.36 -8.20 3.48
C GLY A 123 -13.10 -9.02 3.69
N TRP A 124 -11.96 -8.37 3.82
CA TRP A 124 -10.66 -9.01 3.95
C TRP A 124 -9.62 -8.05 4.54
N GLU A 125 -8.51 -8.63 5.03
CA GLU A 125 -7.41 -7.88 5.62
C GLU A 125 -6.06 -8.41 5.20
N ILE A 126 -5.05 -7.54 5.25
CA ILE A 126 -3.65 -7.87 5.01
C ILE A 126 -2.80 -7.30 6.14
N PHE A 127 -1.84 -8.10 6.61
CA PHE A 127 -0.72 -7.67 7.44
C PHE A 127 0.57 -7.89 6.66
N TYR A 128 1.45 -6.91 6.66
CA TYR A 128 2.80 -7.08 6.13
C TYR A 128 3.80 -6.15 6.80
N GLU A 129 5.08 -6.42 6.57
CA GLU A 129 6.20 -5.70 7.15
C GLU A 129 7.09 -5.17 6.02
N ILE A 130 7.66 -3.97 6.18
CA ILE A 130 8.66 -3.43 5.27
C ILE A 130 9.97 -3.34 6.04
N PRO A 131 10.90 -4.29 5.85
CA PRO A 131 12.16 -4.33 6.59
C PRO A 131 13.07 -3.14 6.24
N LEU A 132 13.78 -2.61 7.25
CA LEU A 132 14.80 -1.58 7.04
C LEU A 132 15.89 -2.06 6.07
N GLU A 133 16.28 -3.33 6.15
CA GLU A 133 17.25 -3.95 5.24
C GLU A 133 16.80 -3.89 3.77
N PHE A 134 15.50 -4.01 3.50
CA PHE A 134 14.97 -3.80 2.15
C PHE A 134 15.15 -2.35 1.69
N LEU A 135 14.90 -1.38 2.56
CA LEU A 135 15.09 0.05 2.25
C LEU A 135 16.57 0.38 2.04
N HIS A 136 17.48 -0.27 2.77
CA HIS A 136 18.93 -0.07 2.63
C HIS A 136 19.48 -0.47 1.26
N VAL A 137 18.79 -1.32 0.49
CA VAL A 137 19.17 -1.62 -0.90
C VAL A 137 19.12 -0.36 -1.78
N PHE A 138 18.23 0.59 -1.46
CA PHE A 138 18.00 1.82 -2.23
C PHE A 138 18.54 3.07 -1.54
N TYR A 139 18.54 3.05 -0.22
CA TYR A 139 18.92 4.14 0.67
C TYR A 139 19.77 3.59 1.83
N PRO A 140 21.09 3.36 1.63
CA PRO A 140 21.95 2.67 2.60
C PRO A 140 21.98 3.30 4.01
N ASP A 141 21.82 4.62 4.10
CA ASP A 141 21.86 5.36 5.37
C ASP A 141 20.45 5.68 5.92
N TYR A 142 19.39 5.02 5.41
CA TYR A 142 18.03 5.26 5.87
C TYR A 142 17.83 4.70 7.28
N ASP A 143 17.11 5.44 8.12
CA ASP A 143 16.69 5.03 9.46
C ASP A 143 15.22 5.42 9.73
N PHE A 144 14.59 4.79 10.71
CA PHE A 144 13.26 5.14 11.19
C PHE A 144 13.30 6.18 12.32
N LYS A 145 14.09 7.22 12.12
CA LYS A 145 14.31 8.26 13.12
C LYS A 145 13.04 9.03 13.42
N SER A 146 12.73 9.21 14.71
CA SER A 146 11.62 10.05 15.17
C SER A 146 11.71 11.46 14.57
N GLY A 147 10.56 11.97 14.12
CA GLY A 147 10.46 13.24 13.43
C GLY A 147 10.76 13.18 11.92
N ARG A 148 11.24 12.04 11.38
CA ARG A 148 11.42 11.89 9.94
C ARG A 148 10.07 11.96 9.23
N VAL A 149 10.03 12.76 8.18
CA VAL A 149 8.84 12.92 7.33
C VAL A 149 9.00 12.07 6.09
N ILE A 150 7.99 11.29 5.77
CA ILE A 150 7.82 10.63 4.47
C ILE A 150 6.61 11.19 3.74
N ARG A 151 6.58 11.02 2.42
CA ARG A 151 5.37 11.28 1.62
C ARG A 151 4.75 9.94 1.25
N ALA A 152 3.43 9.81 1.42
CA ALA A 152 2.76 8.54 1.16
C ALA A 152 1.30 8.73 0.77
N ASN A 153 0.73 7.71 0.17
CA ASN A 153 -0.71 7.59 0.02
C ASN A 153 -1.14 6.12 0.14
N CYS A 154 -2.39 5.92 0.49
CA CYS A 154 -3.01 4.61 0.62
C CYS A 154 -4.16 4.55 -0.37
N PHE A 155 -4.27 3.42 -1.08
CA PHE A 155 -5.27 3.27 -2.12
C PHE A 155 -5.99 1.94 -2.00
N LYS A 156 -7.20 1.92 -2.49
CA LYS A 156 -8.01 0.73 -2.72
C LYS A 156 -8.55 0.77 -4.13
N CYS A 157 -8.28 -0.26 -4.91
CA CYS A 157 -8.81 -0.37 -6.25
C CYS A 157 -9.33 -1.78 -6.56
N GLY A 158 -9.90 -1.92 -7.74
CA GLY A 158 -10.41 -3.18 -8.25
C GLY A 158 -10.91 -3.01 -9.68
N ASP A 159 -9.99 -2.94 -10.66
CA ASP A 159 -10.30 -2.57 -12.05
C ASP A 159 -11.27 -3.56 -12.73
N LEU A 160 -11.13 -4.86 -12.43
CA LEU A 160 -11.96 -5.93 -13.02
C LEU A 160 -12.88 -6.61 -12.00
N THR A 161 -13.14 -5.96 -10.86
CA THR A 161 -14.17 -6.42 -9.92
C THR A 161 -15.56 -6.21 -10.49
N VAL A 162 -16.57 -6.84 -9.90
CA VAL A 162 -17.99 -6.65 -10.32
C VAL A 162 -18.42 -5.19 -10.23
N GLN A 163 -17.82 -4.43 -9.31
CA GLN A 163 -18.01 -3.00 -9.14
C GLN A 163 -16.64 -2.33 -9.12
N PRO A 164 -16.07 -1.93 -10.27
CA PRO A 164 -14.80 -1.21 -10.33
C PRO A 164 -14.83 0.02 -9.43
N HIS A 165 -13.74 0.26 -8.74
CA HIS A 165 -13.64 1.34 -7.77
C HIS A 165 -12.20 1.82 -7.58
N TYR A 166 -12.08 3.10 -7.19
CA TYR A 166 -10.82 3.77 -6.86
C TYR A 166 -11.05 4.63 -5.62
N MET A 167 -10.35 4.31 -4.55
CA MET A 167 -10.43 5.01 -3.27
C MET A 167 -9.03 5.40 -2.83
N MET A 168 -8.90 6.51 -2.13
CA MET A 168 -7.62 7.02 -1.64
C MET A 168 -7.75 7.67 -0.26
N TRP A 169 -6.62 7.71 0.47
CA TRP A 169 -6.54 8.44 1.72
C TRP A 169 -6.39 9.94 1.47
N ASN A 170 -5.35 10.36 0.74
CA ASN A 170 -5.16 11.76 0.35
C ASN A 170 -5.63 11.94 -1.10
N GLU A 171 -6.44 12.95 -1.34
CA GLU A 171 -7.05 13.20 -2.65
C GLU A 171 -6.00 13.46 -3.74
N THR A 172 -6.28 12.96 -4.93
CA THR A 172 -5.47 13.23 -6.13
C THR A 172 -6.02 14.42 -6.91
N THR A 173 -5.11 15.11 -7.61
CA THR A 173 -5.44 16.17 -8.55
C THR A 173 -5.66 15.67 -9.99
N SER A 174 -5.60 14.34 -10.21
CA SER A 174 -5.79 13.76 -11.54
C SER A 174 -7.25 13.70 -11.95
N GLU A 175 -7.55 14.14 -13.17
CA GLU A 175 -8.89 14.03 -13.78
C GLU A 175 -9.22 12.62 -14.29
N THR A 176 -8.21 11.75 -14.44
CA THR A 176 -8.34 10.37 -14.90
C THR A 176 -7.68 9.40 -13.93
N PRO A 177 -8.08 8.09 -13.92
CA PRO A 177 -7.51 7.12 -13.00
C PRO A 177 -5.98 7.04 -13.05
N ASP A 178 -5.34 7.63 -12.06
CA ASP A 178 -3.89 7.62 -11.89
C ASP A 178 -3.48 7.85 -10.43
N PHE A 179 -2.99 6.81 -9.76
CA PHE A 179 -2.45 6.87 -8.40
C PHE A 179 -0.95 7.24 -8.35
N HIS A 180 -0.27 7.17 -9.49
CA HIS A 180 1.17 7.43 -9.60
C HIS A 180 1.49 8.94 -9.63
N ARG A 181 1.02 9.66 -8.62
CA ARG A 181 1.13 11.11 -8.50
C ARG A 181 1.78 11.49 -7.16
N PRO A 182 3.10 11.38 -7.04
CA PRO A 182 3.78 11.63 -5.77
C PRO A 182 3.61 13.06 -5.24
N GLN A 183 3.30 14.03 -6.10
CA GLN A 183 2.95 15.39 -5.69
C GLN A 183 1.66 15.46 -4.85
N ASP A 184 0.75 14.50 -5.02
CA ASP A 184 -0.52 14.39 -4.30
C ASP A 184 -0.40 13.52 -3.03
N PHE A 185 0.78 13.00 -2.69
CA PHE A 185 0.96 12.20 -1.48
C PHE A 185 0.86 13.05 -0.21
N GLY A 186 0.17 12.52 0.78
CA GLY A 186 0.09 13.10 2.11
C GLY A 186 1.42 13.03 2.87
N ARG A 187 1.49 13.65 4.04
CA ARG A 187 2.65 13.60 4.94
C ARG A 187 2.41 12.62 6.06
N MET A 188 3.38 11.74 6.30
CA MET A 188 3.44 10.90 7.49
C MET A 188 4.72 11.19 8.25
N ILE A 189 4.67 11.15 9.58
CA ILE A 189 5.80 11.48 10.45
C ILE A 189 6.01 10.30 11.40
N PHE A 190 7.23 9.79 11.45
CA PHE A 190 7.61 8.78 12.43
C PHE A 190 7.63 9.38 13.84
N ALA A 191 6.92 8.74 14.77
CA ALA A 191 6.77 9.20 16.15
C ALA A 191 7.88 8.67 17.07
#